data_e2ce0e1a57877a34ef3ec51184450e02
#
_entry.id   e2ce0e1a57877a34ef3ec51184450e02
#
_cell.length_a   1.000
_cell.length_b   1.000
_cell.length_c   1.000
_cell.angle_alpha   90.00
_cell.angle_beta   90.00
_cell.angle_gamma   90.00
#
_symmetry.space_group_name_H-M   'P 1'
#
loop_
_entity.id
_entity.type
_entity.pdbx_description
1 polymer ?
#
loop_
_entity_poly.entity_id
_entity_poly.type
_entity_poly.pdbx_seq_one_letter_code
_entity_poly.pdbx_strand_id
1 'polypeptide(L)'
;MIQCLQEMLPHLKMVQGVNPRIIFDLITTRFEPWYLPNIIYDASCCLKELGLNREPELFMNMLITTDPLHVPNHTTCNKSFLSTNYAELKPLNKEACEQFNSLLRTIQTSLTYMSYEHYMAAMNVFASFHNLR
;
A
#
# COMPACT_ATOMS: atom_id res chain seq x y z
N MET A 1 -0.46 -4.95 -0.76
CA MET A 1 -0.90 -3.63 -1.27
C MET A 1 -0.44 -3.37 -2.70
N ILE A 2 0.84 -3.58 -3.03
CA ILE A 2 1.35 -3.38 -4.40
C ILE A 2 0.66 -4.29 -5.41
N GLN A 3 0.37 -5.55 -5.11
CA GLN A 3 -0.24 -6.47 -6.06
C GLN A 3 -1.64 -6.03 -6.53
N CYS A 4 -2.48 -5.46 -5.65
CA CYS A 4 -3.75 -4.85 -6.05
C CYS A 4 -3.59 -3.47 -6.72
N LEU A 5 -2.55 -2.71 -6.34
CA LEU A 5 -2.25 -1.42 -6.94
C LEU A 5 -1.58 -1.56 -8.32
N GLN A 6 -0.93 -2.68 -8.60
CA GLN A 6 -0.23 -2.94 -9.85
C GLN A 6 -1.14 -2.96 -11.08
N GLU A 7 -2.35 -3.51 -10.94
CA GLU A 7 -3.30 -3.59 -12.06
C GLU A 7 -4.09 -2.29 -12.28
N MET A 8 -4.11 -1.39 -11.29
CA MET A 8 -5.03 -0.25 -11.27
C MET A 8 -4.38 1.13 -11.27
N LEU A 9 -3.07 1.25 -11.04
CA LEU A 9 -2.40 2.55 -11.04
C LEU A 9 -1.60 2.77 -12.33
N PRO A 10 -2.13 3.54 -13.29
CA PRO A 10 -1.36 3.91 -14.47
C PRO A 10 -0.22 4.89 -14.17
N HIS A 11 -0.18 5.48 -12.96
CA HIS A 11 0.81 6.51 -12.60
C HIS A 11 1.27 6.39 -11.15
N LEU A 12 2.59 6.38 -10.95
CA LEU A 12 3.22 6.54 -9.65
C LEU A 12 3.04 7.98 -9.14
N LYS A 13 2.73 8.13 -7.86
CA LYS A 13 2.69 9.43 -7.20
C LYS A 13 3.77 9.46 -6.12
N MET A 14 4.68 10.42 -6.22
CA MET A 14 5.60 10.72 -5.12
C MET A 14 4.86 11.42 -3.99
N VAL A 15 5.04 10.93 -2.78
CA VAL A 15 4.54 11.55 -1.56
C VAL A 15 5.68 11.70 -0.55
N GLN A 16 5.72 12.83 0.13
CA GLN A 16 6.69 13.06 1.20
C GLN A 16 6.18 12.39 2.48
N GLY A 17 6.68 11.19 2.73
CA GLY A 17 6.25 10.36 3.85
C GLY A 17 4.89 9.70 3.60
N VAL A 18 4.72 8.51 4.15
CA VAL A 18 3.46 7.76 4.09
C VAL A 18 2.78 7.87 5.44
N ASN A 19 1.56 8.43 5.46
CA ASN A 19 0.73 8.50 6.65
C ASN A 19 -0.71 8.05 6.31
N PRO A 20 -1.53 7.72 7.32
CA PRO A 20 -2.89 7.23 7.09
C PRO A 20 -3.77 8.17 6.26
N ARG A 21 -3.57 9.48 6.35
CA ARG A 21 -4.33 10.47 5.58
C ARG A 21 -4.04 10.39 4.08
N ILE A 22 -2.78 10.22 3.69
CA ILE A 22 -2.39 10.08 2.28
C ILE A 22 -3.00 8.79 1.70
N ILE A 23 -2.96 7.70 2.46
CA ILE A 23 -3.56 6.43 2.05
C ILE A 23 -5.08 6.56 1.96
N PHE A 24 -5.72 7.24 2.91
CA PHE A 24 -7.16 7.54 2.87
C PHE A 24 -7.52 8.32 1.60
N ASP A 25 -6.81 9.42 1.29
CA ASP A 25 -7.06 10.24 0.10
C ASP A 25 -6.83 9.42 -1.19
N LEU A 26 -5.84 8.55 -1.21
CA LEU A 26 -5.58 7.66 -2.34
C LEU A 26 -6.75 6.69 -2.56
N ILE A 27 -7.24 6.05 -1.49
CA ILE A 27 -8.36 5.12 -1.55
C ILE A 27 -9.62 5.82 -2.07
N THR A 28 -9.96 6.98 -1.50
CA THR A 28 -11.21 7.68 -1.82
C THR A 28 -11.20 8.39 -3.17
N THR A 29 -10.01 8.72 -3.72
CA THR A 29 -9.90 9.47 -4.99
C THR A 29 -9.51 8.63 -6.19
N ARG A 30 -8.93 7.43 -5.99
CA ARG A 30 -8.36 6.63 -7.08
C ARG A 30 -9.05 5.31 -7.29
N PHE A 31 -9.76 4.82 -6.29
CA PHE A 31 -10.43 3.53 -6.35
C PHE A 31 -11.94 3.71 -6.25
N GLU A 32 -12.64 3.02 -7.12
CA GLU A 32 -14.08 2.81 -6.93
C GLU A 32 -14.27 1.95 -5.67
N PRO A 33 -15.22 2.33 -4.78
CA PRO A 33 -15.36 1.72 -3.44
C PRO A 33 -15.44 0.18 -3.43
N TRP A 34 -15.97 -0.41 -4.50
CA TRP A 34 -16.17 -1.87 -4.61
C TRP A 34 -14.94 -2.64 -5.11
N TYR A 35 -13.87 -1.96 -5.54
CA TYR A 35 -12.67 -2.63 -6.07
C TYR A 35 -11.62 -2.98 -5.02
N LEU A 36 -11.71 -2.44 -3.80
CA LEU A 36 -10.73 -2.67 -2.74
C LEU A 36 -11.36 -3.29 -1.50
N PRO A 37 -11.73 -4.58 -1.55
CA PRO A 37 -12.29 -5.24 -0.37
C PRO A 37 -11.28 -5.40 0.77
N ASN A 38 -10.00 -5.50 0.43
CA ASN A 38 -8.92 -5.82 1.37
C ASN A 38 -7.71 -4.89 1.20
N ILE A 39 -7.22 -4.35 2.32
CA ILE A 39 -6.01 -3.55 2.37
C ILE A 39 -5.08 -4.10 3.45
N ILE A 40 -3.82 -4.33 3.08
CA ILE A 40 -2.76 -4.61 4.04
C ILE A 40 -1.89 -3.35 4.14
N TYR A 41 -1.90 -2.74 5.32
CA TYR A 41 -1.20 -1.48 5.56
C TYR A 41 -0.60 -1.46 6.97
N ASP A 42 0.60 -0.92 7.09
CA ASP A 42 1.35 -0.88 8.33
C ASP A 42 0.55 -0.22 9.48
N ALA A 43 0.09 1.01 9.29
CA ALA A 43 -0.75 1.72 10.27
C ALA A 43 -2.25 1.48 10.06
N SER A 44 -2.67 0.21 9.93
CA SER A 44 -4.04 -0.21 9.61
C SER A 44 -5.08 0.30 10.59
N CYS A 45 -4.79 0.28 11.89
CA CYS A 45 -5.70 0.77 12.93
C CYS A 45 -5.98 2.27 12.77
N CYS A 46 -4.96 3.09 12.52
CA CYS A 46 -5.11 4.52 12.29
C CYS A 46 -5.87 4.83 10.99
N LEU A 47 -5.62 4.05 9.94
CA LEU A 47 -6.34 4.17 8.67
C LEU A 47 -7.81 3.81 8.83
N LYS A 48 -8.11 2.71 9.54
CA LYS A 48 -9.49 2.27 9.80
C LYS A 48 -10.25 3.30 10.62
N GLU A 49 -9.66 3.82 11.68
CA GLU A 49 -10.24 4.87 12.51
C GLU A 49 -10.53 6.14 11.71
N LEU A 50 -9.55 6.62 10.94
CA LEU A 50 -9.72 7.78 10.07
C LEU A 50 -10.84 7.57 9.04
N GLY A 51 -10.88 6.38 8.43
CA GLY A 51 -11.87 6.02 7.43
C GLY A 51 -13.28 5.95 7.99
N LEU A 52 -13.47 5.31 9.14
CA LEU A 52 -14.76 5.22 9.81
C LEU A 52 -15.30 6.59 10.26
N ASN A 53 -14.42 7.53 10.58
CA ASN A 53 -14.81 8.88 10.97
C ASN A 53 -15.19 9.78 9.78
N ARG A 54 -14.72 9.48 8.57
CA ARG A 54 -14.92 10.33 7.39
C ARG A 54 -15.80 9.72 6.31
N GLU A 55 -15.64 8.43 6.05
CA GLU A 55 -16.34 7.67 5.02
C GLU A 55 -16.79 6.31 5.58
N PRO A 56 -17.69 6.30 6.60
CA PRO A 56 -18.06 5.08 7.31
C PRO A 56 -18.65 4.00 6.40
N GLU A 57 -19.46 4.36 5.43
CA GLU A 57 -20.09 3.40 4.52
C GLU A 57 -19.07 2.60 3.70
N LEU A 58 -18.02 3.27 3.23
CA LEU A 58 -16.93 2.65 2.50
C LEU A 58 -16.07 1.79 3.42
N PHE A 59 -15.63 2.36 4.55
CA PHE A 59 -14.65 1.72 5.42
C PHE A 59 -15.23 0.62 6.32
N MET A 60 -16.53 0.59 6.58
CA MET A 60 -17.18 -0.51 7.30
C MET A 60 -17.04 -1.85 6.58
N ASN A 61 -17.19 -1.82 5.26
CA ASN A 61 -17.15 -3.02 4.41
C ASN A 61 -15.74 -3.42 3.96
N MET A 62 -14.74 -2.61 4.29
CA MET A 62 -13.35 -2.83 3.90
C MET A 62 -12.57 -3.54 4.99
N LEU A 63 -11.93 -4.65 4.66
CA LEU A 63 -11.00 -5.34 5.54
C LEU A 63 -9.63 -4.66 5.48
N ILE A 64 -9.23 -4.02 6.57
CA ILE A 64 -7.93 -3.35 6.69
C ILE A 64 -7.10 -4.06 7.75
N THR A 65 -5.95 -4.61 7.36
CA THR A 65 -5.11 -5.43 8.22
C THR A 65 -3.66 -4.99 8.20
N THR A 66 -2.92 -5.37 9.23
CA THR A 66 -1.48 -5.15 9.34
C THR A 66 -0.71 -6.41 8.95
N ASP A 67 0.41 -6.23 8.26
CA ASP A 67 1.36 -7.31 7.98
C ASP A 67 2.00 -7.81 9.29
N PRO A 68 2.19 -9.13 9.48
CA PRO A 68 2.87 -9.69 10.64
C PRO A 68 4.26 -9.11 10.93
N LEU A 69 5.01 -8.69 9.90
CA LEU A 69 6.34 -8.09 10.06
C LEU A 69 6.30 -6.76 10.83
N HIS A 70 5.20 -6.02 10.72
CA HIS A 70 5.05 -4.70 11.35
C HIS A 70 4.37 -4.75 12.73
N VAL A 71 3.81 -5.89 13.11
CA VAL A 71 3.09 -6.07 14.38
C VAL A 71 3.91 -5.72 15.62
N PRO A 72 5.21 -6.07 15.73
CA PRO A 72 6.00 -5.73 16.91
C PRO A 72 6.08 -4.22 17.19
N ASN A 73 5.89 -3.39 16.16
CA ASN A 73 5.93 -1.93 16.28
C ASN A 73 4.57 -1.33 16.67
N HIS A 74 3.51 -2.16 16.69
CA HIS A 74 2.14 -1.74 17.00
C HIS A 74 1.69 -2.24 18.37
N THR A 75 2.08 -1.52 19.42
CA THR A 75 1.72 -1.87 20.80
C THR A 75 0.25 -1.62 21.16
N THR A 76 -0.44 -0.79 20.40
CA THR A 76 -1.82 -0.35 20.68
C THR A 76 -2.87 -0.99 19.78
N CYS A 77 -2.48 -1.69 18.72
CA CYS A 77 -3.41 -2.30 17.79
C CYS A 77 -4.04 -3.59 18.35
N ASN A 78 -5.34 -3.73 18.15
CA ASN A 78 -6.06 -4.97 18.48
C ASN A 78 -5.56 -6.11 17.56
N LYS A 79 -5.51 -7.33 18.11
CA LYS A 79 -5.15 -8.56 17.35
C LYS A 79 -6.05 -8.83 16.15
N SER A 80 -7.27 -8.27 16.10
CA SER A 80 -8.15 -8.35 14.94
C SER A 80 -7.58 -7.71 13.67
N PHE A 81 -6.61 -6.80 13.79
CA PHE A 81 -5.91 -6.22 12.65
C PHE A 81 -4.84 -7.13 12.03
N LEU A 82 -4.54 -8.28 12.62
CA LEU A 82 -3.55 -9.21 12.09
C LEU A 82 -4.05 -9.89 10.82
N SER A 83 -3.33 -9.72 9.72
CA SER A 83 -3.66 -10.36 8.44
C SER A 83 -3.62 -11.89 8.49
N THR A 84 -2.88 -12.48 9.44
CA THR A 84 -2.82 -13.93 9.66
C THR A 84 -4.14 -14.53 10.15
N ASN A 85 -5.02 -13.73 10.74
CA ASN A 85 -6.31 -14.19 11.26
C ASN A 85 -7.35 -14.42 10.16
N TYR A 86 -7.05 -13.98 8.94
CA TYR A 86 -7.97 -14.03 7.80
C TYR A 86 -7.49 -15.03 6.78
N ALA A 87 -8.27 -16.09 6.56
CA ALA A 87 -7.92 -17.18 5.66
C ALA A 87 -7.77 -16.72 4.20
N GLU A 88 -8.60 -15.77 3.78
CA GLU A 88 -8.60 -15.16 2.45
C GLU A 88 -7.32 -14.38 2.13
N LEU A 89 -6.62 -13.91 3.16
CA LEU A 89 -5.36 -13.17 3.00
C LEU A 89 -4.12 -14.08 3.00
N LYS A 90 -4.27 -15.39 3.30
CA LYS A 90 -3.14 -16.32 3.34
C LYS A 90 -2.40 -16.46 2.01
N PRO A 91 -3.10 -16.56 0.85
CA PRO A 91 -2.43 -16.73 -0.44
C PRO A 91 -1.76 -15.46 -0.95
N LEU A 92 -2.03 -14.28 -0.34
CA LEU A 92 -1.46 -13.02 -0.78
C LEU A 92 0.03 -12.91 -0.41
N ASN A 93 0.83 -12.43 -1.34
CA ASN A 93 2.22 -12.09 -1.07
C ASN A 93 2.28 -10.80 -0.25
N LYS A 94 2.38 -10.94 1.07
CA LYS A 94 2.42 -9.82 2.02
C LYS A 94 3.74 -9.06 1.98
N GLU A 95 4.78 -9.69 1.45
CA GLU A 95 6.12 -9.12 1.32
C GLU A 95 6.36 -8.45 -0.04
N ALA A 96 5.35 -8.36 -0.90
CA ALA A 96 5.49 -7.81 -2.24
C ALA A 96 6.08 -6.37 -2.23
N CYS A 97 5.69 -5.54 -1.25
CA CYS A 97 6.23 -4.19 -1.09
C CYS A 97 7.72 -4.21 -0.73
N GLU A 98 8.12 -5.08 0.19
CA GLU A 98 9.51 -5.22 0.62
C GLU A 98 10.39 -5.77 -0.51
N GLN A 99 9.88 -6.74 -1.26
CA GLN A 99 10.55 -7.29 -2.44
C GLN A 99 10.76 -6.19 -3.50
N PHE A 100 9.73 -5.39 -3.79
CA PHE A 100 9.83 -4.27 -4.71
C PHE A 100 10.82 -3.21 -4.22
N ASN A 101 10.78 -2.84 -2.94
CA ASN A 101 11.73 -1.91 -2.34
C ASN A 101 13.17 -2.43 -2.40
N SER A 102 13.36 -3.73 -2.20
CA SER A 102 14.68 -4.36 -2.33
C SER A 102 15.22 -4.24 -3.76
N LEU A 103 14.36 -4.44 -4.77
CA LEU A 103 14.74 -4.24 -6.17
C LEU A 103 15.07 -2.76 -6.48
N LEU A 104 14.27 -1.83 -5.94
CA LEU A 104 14.53 -0.39 -6.12
C LEU A 104 15.88 0.04 -5.55
N ARG A 105 16.36 -0.58 -4.48
CA ARG A 105 17.68 -0.29 -3.90
C ARG A 105 18.80 -0.52 -4.91
N THR A 106 18.64 -1.44 -5.84
CA THR A 106 19.68 -1.73 -6.87
C THR A 106 19.91 -0.57 -7.83
N ILE A 107 18.88 0.24 -8.07
CA ILE A 107 18.93 1.42 -8.95
C ILE A 107 18.88 2.75 -8.19
N GLN A 108 18.83 2.71 -6.87
CA GLN A 108 18.69 3.89 -6.01
C GLN A 108 19.74 4.96 -6.29
N THR A 109 21.01 4.57 -6.46
CA THR A 109 22.10 5.50 -6.74
C THR A 109 21.85 6.28 -8.04
N SER A 110 21.40 5.59 -9.09
CA SER A 110 21.08 6.23 -10.38
C SER A 110 19.88 7.17 -10.24
N LEU A 111 18.85 6.76 -9.48
CA LEU A 111 17.64 7.56 -9.28
C LEU A 111 17.93 8.85 -8.51
N THR A 112 18.89 8.84 -7.59
CA THR A 112 19.23 10.00 -6.72
C THR A 112 19.71 11.22 -7.52
N TYR A 113 20.33 11.00 -8.67
CA TYR A 113 20.88 12.07 -9.51
C TYR A 113 19.96 12.51 -10.65
N MET A 114 18.76 11.94 -10.74
CA MET A 114 17.79 12.28 -11.79
C MET A 114 16.97 13.52 -11.44
N SER A 115 16.58 14.29 -12.46
CA SER A 115 15.52 15.28 -12.31
C SER A 115 14.20 14.59 -11.95
N TYR A 116 13.26 15.33 -11.40
CA TYR A 116 11.94 14.79 -11.05
C TYR A 116 11.26 14.06 -12.23
N GLU A 117 11.31 14.66 -13.41
CA GLU A 117 10.69 14.10 -14.62
C GLU A 117 11.34 12.78 -15.04
N HIS A 118 12.67 12.74 -15.06
CA HIS A 118 13.42 11.51 -15.37
C HIS A 118 13.21 10.44 -14.30
N TYR A 119 13.18 10.82 -13.03
CA TYR A 119 12.87 9.92 -11.93
C TYR A 119 11.49 9.28 -12.13
N MET A 120 10.45 10.08 -12.40
CA MET A 120 9.10 9.56 -12.61
C MET A 120 9.00 8.64 -13.84
N ALA A 121 9.68 9.00 -14.94
CA ALA A 121 9.74 8.14 -16.13
C ALA A 121 10.45 6.81 -15.83
N ALA A 122 11.61 6.84 -15.17
CA ALA A 122 12.35 5.65 -14.78
C ALA A 122 11.54 4.74 -13.85
N MET A 123 10.84 5.30 -12.88
CA MET A 123 9.99 4.56 -11.94
C MET A 123 8.80 3.91 -12.64
N ASN A 124 8.16 4.60 -13.60
CA ASN A 124 7.07 4.04 -14.39
C ASN A 124 7.54 2.85 -15.24
N VAL A 125 8.69 2.99 -15.91
CA VAL A 125 9.29 1.90 -16.69
C VAL A 125 9.64 0.72 -15.79
N PHE A 126 10.30 0.96 -14.67
CA PHE A 126 10.69 -0.08 -13.71
C PHE A 126 9.49 -0.85 -13.16
N ALA A 127 8.44 -0.13 -12.73
CA ALA A 127 7.21 -0.74 -12.24
C ALA A 127 6.51 -1.56 -13.33
N SER A 128 6.47 -1.06 -14.57
CA SER A 128 5.88 -1.78 -15.70
C SER A 128 6.60 -3.09 -15.98
N PHE A 129 7.93 -3.09 -16.00
CA PHE A 129 8.72 -4.33 -16.17
C PHE A 129 8.51 -5.31 -15.01
N HIS A 130 8.39 -4.83 -13.79
CA HIS A 130 8.14 -5.68 -12.64
C HIS A 130 6.75 -6.34 -12.70
N ASN A 131 5.74 -5.64 -13.22
CA ASN A 131 4.37 -6.12 -13.34
C ASN A 131 4.17 -7.14 -14.48
N LEU A 132 5.09 -7.20 -15.44
CA LEU A 132 5.04 -8.18 -16.54
C LEU A 132 5.59 -9.57 -16.16
N ARG A 133 6.12 -9.73 -14.94
CA ARG A 133 6.64 -11.00 -14.40
C ARG A 133 5.67 -11.63 -13.43
#